data_afdb25b416d9065115ad8d697042d48b
#
_entry.id   afdb25b416d9065115ad8d697042d48b
#
_cell.length_a   1.000
_cell.length_b   1.000
_cell.length_c   1.000
_cell.angle_alpha   90.00
_cell.angle_beta   90.00
_cell.angle_gamma   90.00
#
_symmetry.space_group_name_H-M   'P 1'
#
loop_
_entity.id
_entity.type
_entity.pdbx_description
1 polymer ?
#
loop_
_entity_poly.entity_id
_entity_poly.type
_entity_poly.pdbx_seq_one_letter_code
_entity_poly.pdbx_strand_id
1 'polypeptide(L)' 'MKAENTANKTKDELINMHNELKAKLMKLGFDLAGSKLKDISQIKKTKKDIARILTVLNNLNK' A
#
# COMPACT_ATOMS: atom_id res chain seq x y z
N MET A 1 8.51 -2.89 2.14
CA MET A 1 7.85 -3.27 3.40
C MET A 1 7.90 -4.77 3.57
N LYS A 2 8.36 -5.22 4.72
CA LYS A 2 8.41 -6.64 5.02
C LYS A 2 7.12 -7.07 5.71
N ALA A 3 6.66 -8.28 5.43
CA ALA A 3 5.43 -8.80 6.02
C ALA A 3 5.49 -8.84 7.55
N GLU A 4 6.64 -9.21 8.08
CA GLU A 4 6.82 -9.26 9.54
C GLU A 4 6.66 -7.89 10.20
N ASN A 5 7.13 -6.82 9.55
CA ASN A 5 6.94 -5.48 10.07
C ASN A 5 5.47 -5.11 10.08
N THR A 6 4.73 -5.52 9.06
CA THR A 6 3.30 -5.28 8.99
C THR A 6 2.57 -6.01 10.11
N ALA A 7 2.94 -7.26 10.38
CA ALA A 7 2.29 -8.07 11.41
C ALA A 7 2.52 -7.53 12.82
N ASN A 8 3.63 -6.81 13.04
CA ASN A 8 3.99 -6.29 14.35
C ASN A 8 3.47 -4.89 14.62
N LYS A 9 2.77 -4.29 13.68
CA LYS A 9 2.27 -2.93 13.86
C LYS A 9 0.89 -2.92 14.47
N THR A 10 0.57 -1.83 15.16
CA THR A 10 -0.75 -1.63 15.72
C THR A 10 -1.76 -1.36 14.61
N LYS A 11 -3.05 -1.48 14.95
CA LYS A 11 -4.13 -1.23 14.01
C LYS A 11 -4.04 0.20 13.45
N ASP A 12 -3.80 1.18 14.33
CA ASP A 12 -3.72 2.58 13.89
C ASP A 12 -2.55 2.81 12.94
N GLU A 13 -1.41 2.20 13.23
CA GLU A 13 -0.26 2.29 12.35
C GLU A 13 -0.55 1.68 10.98
N LEU A 14 -1.24 0.55 10.97
CA LEU A 14 -1.60 -0.12 9.72
C LEU A 14 -2.57 0.73 8.89
N ILE A 15 -3.51 1.38 9.55
CA ILE A 15 -4.44 2.28 8.87
C ILE A 15 -3.68 3.45 8.24
N ASN A 16 -2.75 4.03 8.99
CA ASN A 16 -1.93 5.13 8.47
C ASN A 16 -1.10 4.68 7.27
N MET A 17 -0.48 3.51 7.37
CA MET A 17 0.29 2.96 6.26
C MET A 17 -0.58 2.74 5.02
N HIS A 18 -1.78 2.22 5.23
CA HIS A 18 -2.73 1.99 4.14
C HIS A 18 -3.06 3.31 3.45
N ASN A 19 -3.34 4.35 4.23
CA ASN A 19 -3.68 5.66 3.68
C ASN A 19 -2.52 6.26 2.90
N GLU A 20 -1.30 6.13 3.42
CA GLU A 20 -0.11 6.62 2.75
C GLU A 20 0.12 5.89 1.42
N LEU A 21 -0.02 4.57 1.43
CA LEU A 21 0.17 3.78 0.23
C LEU A 21 -0.91 4.09 -0.80
N LYS A 22 -2.13 4.32 -0.34
CA LYS A 22 -3.23 4.67 -1.23
C LYS A 22 -2.97 6.00 -1.91
N ALA A 23 -2.48 6.98 -1.15
CA ALA A 23 -2.11 8.28 -1.70
C ALA A 23 -0.97 8.14 -2.72
N LYS A 24 0.02 7.31 -2.40
CA LYS A 24 1.12 7.04 -3.30
C LYS A 24 0.63 6.39 -4.61
N LEU A 25 -0.29 5.45 -4.49
CA LEU A 25 -0.86 4.79 -5.66
C LEU A 25 -1.59 5.78 -6.56
N MET A 26 -2.33 6.70 -5.95
CA MET A 26 -3.01 7.75 -6.69
C MET A 26 -2.02 8.61 -7.47
N LYS A 27 -0.94 9.02 -6.81
CA LYS A 27 0.09 9.83 -7.44
C LYS A 27 0.75 9.09 -8.59
N LEU A 28 1.04 7.81 -8.40
CA LEU A 28 1.62 6.99 -9.45
C LEU A 28 0.67 6.87 -10.64
N GLY A 29 -0.62 6.78 -10.37
CA GLY A 29 -1.62 6.76 -11.42
C GLY A 29 -1.65 8.03 -12.25
N PHE A 30 -1.54 9.19 -11.59
CA PHE A 30 -1.45 10.46 -12.28
C PHE A 30 -0.19 10.56 -13.13
N ASP A 31 0.94 10.12 -12.58
CA ASP A 31 2.20 10.14 -13.30
C ASP A 31 2.13 9.25 -14.54
N LEU A 32 1.49 8.11 -14.43
CA LEU A 32 1.30 7.22 -15.57
C LEU A 32 0.43 7.86 -16.64
N ALA A 33 -0.66 8.48 -16.22
CA ALA A 33 -1.56 9.17 -17.15
C ALA A 33 -0.86 10.32 -17.87
N GLY A 34 0.11 10.95 -17.19
CA GLY A 34 0.90 12.01 -17.81
C GLY A 34 2.08 11.50 -18.61
N SER A 35 2.20 10.20 -18.80
CA SER A 35 3.27 9.55 -19.54
C SER A 35 4.65 9.78 -18.95
N LYS A 36 4.72 10.13 -17.67
CA LYS A 36 5.98 10.36 -16.98
C LYS A 36 6.53 9.10 -16.34
N LEU A 37 5.67 8.16 -16.03
CA LEU A 37 6.06 6.92 -15.38
C LEU A 37 6.19 5.82 -16.42
N LYS A 38 7.40 5.31 -16.58
CA LYS A 38 7.67 4.24 -17.55
C LYS A 38 7.60 2.86 -16.92
N ASP A 39 7.77 2.80 -15.60
CA ASP A 39 7.83 1.54 -14.89
C ASP A 39 6.57 1.31 -14.07
N ILE A 40 5.70 0.44 -14.57
CA ILE A 40 4.45 0.12 -13.90
C ILE A 40 4.64 -0.88 -12.75
N SER A 41 5.85 -1.41 -12.58
CA SER A 41 6.09 -2.36 -11.49
C SER A 41 5.92 -1.72 -10.12
N GLN A 42 6.17 -0.40 -9.99
CA GLN A 42 5.93 0.32 -8.75
C GLN A 42 4.45 0.33 -8.39
N ILE A 43 3.59 0.48 -9.38
CA ILE A 43 2.15 0.46 -9.16
C ILE A 43 1.72 -0.93 -8.66
N LYS A 44 2.22 -1.97 -9.30
CA LYS A 44 1.92 -3.34 -8.88
C LYS A 44 2.41 -3.63 -7.48
N LYS A 45 3.61 -3.17 -7.15
CA LYS A 45 4.19 -3.35 -5.81
C LYS A 45 3.34 -2.64 -4.76
N THR A 46 2.95 -1.40 -5.04
CA THR A 46 2.14 -0.62 -4.11
C THR A 46 0.79 -1.29 -3.87
N LYS A 47 0.16 -1.81 -4.92
CA LYS A 47 -1.08 -2.54 -4.77
C LYS A 47 -0.93 -3.77 -3.91
N LYS A 48 0.16 -4.51 -4.05
CA LYS A 48 0.43 -5.68 -3.21
C LYS A 48 0.61 -5.29 -1.76
N ASP A 49 1.32 -4.20 -1.50
CA ASP A 49 1.53 -3.72 -0.14
C ASP A 49 0.20 -3.34 0.50
N ILE A 50 -0.66 -2.66 -0.23
CA ILE A 50 -2.00 -2.30 0.25
C ILE A 50 -2.79 -3.55 0.58
N ALA A 51 -2.77 -4.55 -0.29
CA ALA A 51 -3.49 -5.80 -0.08
C ALA A 51 -3.01 -6.53 1.18
N ARG A 52 -1.69 -6.54 1.41
CA ARG A 52 -1.12 -7.16 2.62
C ARG A 52 -1.61 -6.48 3.88
N ILE A 53 -1.61 -5.15 3.87
CA ILE A 53 -2.07 -4.38 5.03
C ILE A 53 -3.54 -4.64 5.29
N LEU A 54 -4.35 -4.67 4.24
CA LEU A 54 -5.77 -4.97 4.38
C LEU A 54 -6.00 -6.37 4.96
N THR A 55 -5.21 -7.34 4.53
CA THR A 55 -5.33 -8.70 5.06
C THR A 55 -5.04 -8.73 6.54
N VAL A 56 -3.99 -8.04 6.98
CA VAL A 56 -3.65 -7.99 8.41
C VAL A 56 -4.74 -7.27 9.19
N LEU A 57 -5.26 -6.16 8.66
CA LEU A 57 -6.34 -5.42 9.30
C LEU A 57 -7.59 -6.28 9.46
N ASN A 58 -7.95 -7.05 8.42
CA ASN A 58 -9.09 -7.94 8.49
C ASN A 58 -8.92 -9.00 9.57
N ASN A 59 -7.71 -9.52 9.71
CA ASN A 59 -7.42 -10.51 10.75
C ASN A 59 -7.53 -9.90 12.15
N LEU A 60 -7.13 -8.65 12.30
CA LEU A 60 -7.22 -7.95 13.58
C LEU A 60 -8.67 -7.67 13.96
N ASN A 61 -9.55 -7.53 12.98
CA ASN A 61 -10.96 -7.24 13.22
C ASN A 61 -11.78 -8.48 13.55
N LYS A 62 -11.20 -9.66 13.48
CA LYS A 62 -11.91 -10.90 13.82
C LYS A 62 -11.87 -11.16 15.35
#